data_e246ea287f6b1a57b54ef300f6729624
#
_entry.id   e246ea287f6b1a57b54ef300f6729624
#
_cell.length_a   1.000
_cell.length_b   1.000
_cell.length_c   1.000
_cell.angle_alpha   90.00
_cell.angle_beta   90.00
_cell.angle_gamma   90.00
#
_symmetry.space_group_name_H-M   'P 1'
#
loop_
_entity.id
_entity.type
_entity.pdbx_description
1 polymer ?
#
loop_
_entity_poly.entity_id
_entity_poly.type
_entity_poly.pdbx_seq_one_letter_code
_entity_poly.pdbx_strand_id
1 'polypeptide(L)'
;MKKINGVGLTRDGIDLYSKDDFLGMHKAGKVAAQILDEIGEFVFPGQSTTIIDKIIEDKVNQLGAKSATIGYKGYNHASCISTNHVVCHGIPSDKKLKDGDILNIDVTVIFEGWYGDTSRMFVAGNLNRKAERLIQVTHDALFKGIEIVRPGSTFGDIGHAIQEFVEKNRMSVVRDFCGHGLGRVFHAPPNVLHYGRPGTGTRLEEGMFFTIEPMVNLGRPETKLLSDGWTAVTRDKALSAQFEHSIGVTNDGFEIFTLSPKNMFHPTY
;
A
#
# COMPACT_ATOMS: atom_id res chain seq x y z
N MET A 1 15.83 25.82 -4.62
CA MET A 1 16.54 24.54 -4.51
C MET A 1 15.56 23.50 -3.95
N LYS A 2 15.45 22.32 -4.57
CA LYS A 2 14.65 21.21 -4.04
C LYS A 2 15.30 20.75 -2.74
N LYS A 3 14.51 20.58 -1.67
CA LYS A 3 15.02 20.09 -0.39
C LYS A 3 15.41 18.63 -0.57
N ILE A 4 16.65 18.26 -0.28
CA ILE A 4 17.14 16.88 -0.27
C ILE A 4 16.77 16.27 1.08
N ASN A 5 16.04 15.15 1.07
CA ASN A 5 15.64 14.45 2.30
C ASN A 5 16.58 13.27 2.64
N GLY A 6 17.41 12.84 1.68
CA GLY A 6 18.41 11.78 1.81
C GLY A 6 19.84 12.32 1.71
N VAL A 7 20.78 11.45 1.34
CA VAL A 7 22.20 11.77 1.15
C VAL A 7 22.52 12.27 -0.26
N GLY A 8 21.60 12.14 -1.20
CA GLY A 8 21.76 12.58 -2.60
C GLY A 8 20.45 12.54 -3.37
N LEU A 9 20.54 12.87 -4.65
CA LEU A 9 19.44 12.79 -5.61
C LEU A 9 19.92 12.07 -6.87
N THR A 10 19.04 11.27 -7.44
CA THR A 10 19.26 10.77 -8.80
C THR A 10 19.16 11.90 -9.83
N ARG A 11 19.51 11.59 -11.07
CA ARG A 11 19.34 12.52 -12.21
C ARG A 11 17.87 12.99 -12.35
N ASP A 12 16.91 12.11 -12.03
CA ASP A 12 15.47 12.40 -12.14
C ASP A 12 14.90 13.05 -10.85
N GLY A 13 15.78 13.34 -9.88
CA GLY A 13 15.44 14.05 -8.65
C GLY A 13 14.69 13.18 -7.61
N ILE A 14 14.98 11.89 -7.60
CA ILE A 14 14.54 10.96 -6.56
C ILE A 14 15.56 10.98 -5.43
N ASP A 15 15.09 11.05 -4.18
CA ASP A 15 15.96 11.01 -3.01
C ASP A 15 16.68 9.66 -2.90
N LEU A 16 17.99 9.70 -2.59
CA LEU A 16 18.81 8.53 -2.26
C LEU A 16 19.14 8.56 -0.78
N TYR A 17 18.94 7.46 -0.11
CA TYR A 17 19.12 7.28 1.33
C TYR A 17 20.34 6.40 1.63
N SER A 18 20.98 6.65 2.77
CA SER A 18 22.13 5.88 3.26
C SER A 18 21.69 4.55 3.90
N LYS A 19 22.64 3.66 4.16
CA LYS A 19 22.39 2.42 4.91
C LYS A 19 21.82 2.67 6.31
N ASP A 20 22.22 3.75 6.97
CA ASP A 20 21.69 4.11 8.28
C ASP A 20 20.22 4.54 8.21
N ASP A 21 19.80 5.12 7.09
CA ASP A 21 18.41 5.53 6.86
C ASP A 21 17.47 4.31 6.73
N PHE A 22 17.96 3.16 6.24
CA PHE A 22 17.21 1.90 6.22
C PHE A 22 16.73 1.49 7.62
N LEU A 23 17.56 1.70 8.66
CA LEU A 23 17.17 1.40 10.05
C LEU A 23 15.97 2.25 10.50
N GLY A 24 15.94 3.52 10.11
CA GLY A 24 14.79 4.40 10.37
C GLY A 24 13.52 3.94 9.68
N MET A 25 13.62 3.54 8.42
CA MET A 25 12.50 3.01 7.64
C MET A 25 12.00 1.67 8.20
N HIS A 26 12.90 0.75 8.59
CA HIS A 26 12.52 -0.50 9.26
C HIS A 26 11.74 -0.28 10.56
N LYS A 27 12.14 0.71 11.37
CA LYS A 27 11.41 1.05 12.60
C LYS A 27 10.00 1.55 12.29
N ALA A 28 9.86 2.50 11.37
CA ALA A 28 8.56 3.06 11.00
C ALA A 28 7.67 2.01 10.31
N GLY A 29 8.23 1.26 9.36
CA GLY A 29 7.53 0.19 8.66
C GLY A 29 7.06 -0.93 9.59
N LYS A 30 7.89 -1.32 10.58
CA LYS A 30 7.51 -2.30 11.60
C LYS A 30 6.33 -1.83 12.44
N VAL A 31 6.27 -0.53 12.81
CA VAL A 31 5.13 0.03 13.56
C VAL A 31 3.84 -0.08 12.73
N ALA A 32 3.86 0.34 11.47
CA ALA A 32 2.69 0.23 10.58
C ALA A 32 2.24 -1.23 10.40
N ALA A 33 3.18 -2.13 10.13
CA ALA A 33 2.89 -3.56 9.96
C ALA A 33 2.37 -4.22 11.25
N GLN A 34 2.88 -3.83 12.43
CA GLN A 34 2.38 -4.31 13.72
C GLN A 34 0.92 -3.91 13.94
N ILE A 35 0.54 -2.68 13.58
CA ILE A 35 -0.85 -2.23 13.68
C ILE A 35 -1.75 -3.11 12.82
N LEU A 36 -1.34 -3.42 11.57
CA LEU A 36 -2.09 -4.31 10.69
C LEU A 36 -2.16 -5.75 11.23
N ASP A 37 -1.12 -6.25 11.89
CA ASP A 37 -1.13 -7.57 12.53
C ASP A 37 -2.12 -7.66 13.70
N GLU A 38 -2.40 -6.53 14.35
CA GLU A 38 -3.24 -6.47 15.55
C GLU A 38 -4.68 -6.06 15.25
N ILE A 39 -4.94 -5.46 14.08
CA ILE A 39 -6.29 -4.96 13.75
C ILE A 39 -7.22 -6.07 13.25
N GLY A 40 -6.69 -7.19 12.77
CA GLY A 40 -7.47 -8.26 12.16
C GLY A 40 -8.57 -8.82 13.10
N GLU A 41 -8.31 -8.91 14.40
CA GLU A 41 -9.29 -9.38 15.39
C GLU A 41 -10.53 -8.48 15.54
N PHE A 42 -10.44 -7.23 15.07
CA PHE A 42 -11.54 -6.26 15.10
C PHE A 42 -12.33 -6.21 13.78
N VAL A 43 -11.95 -7.03 12.78
CA VAL A 43 -12.64 -7.10 11.49
C VAL A 43 -13.63 -8.27 11.50
N PHE A 44 -14.89 -8.00 11.79
CA PHE A 44 -15.95 -9.01 11.84
C PHE A 44 -17.31 -8.41 11.41
N PRO A 45 -18.29 -9.23 11.01
CA PRO A 45 -19.63 -8.77 10.65
C PRO A 45 -20.30 -8.01 11.80
N GLY A 46 -20.85 -6.83 11.49
CA GLY A 46 -21.49 -5.93 12.48
C GLY A 46 -20.57 -4.86 13.04
N GLN A 47 -19.24 -4.95 12.84
CA GLN A 47 -18.31 -3.89 13.20
C GLN A 47 -18.41 -2.72 12.21
N SER A 48 -18.15 -1.48 12.67
CA SER A 48 -18.06 -0.31 11.77
C SER A 48 -16.60 0.05 11.50
N THR A 49 -16.36 0.59 10.30
CA THR A 49 -15.01 1.01 9.93
C THR A 49 -14.55 2.25 10.72
N THR A 50 -15.47 3.09 11.24
CA THR A 50 -15.13 4.17 12.19
C THR A 50 -14.51 3.61 13.47
N ILE A 51 -15.04 2.50 14.03
CA ILE A 51 -14.48 1.88 15.24
C ILE A 51 -13.10 1.28 14.95
N ILE A 52 -12.94 0.62 13.78
CA ILE A 52 -11.63 0.08 13.35
C ILE A 52 -10.61 1.21 13.24
N ASP A 53 -10.95 2.32 12.59
CA ASP A 53 -10.09 3.51 12.47
C ASP A 53 -9.69 4.08 13.83
N LYS A 54 -10.65 4.17 14.76
CA LYS A 54 -10.36 4.65 16.13
C LYS A 54 -9.37 3.74 16.86
N ILE A 55 -9.51 2.43 16.72
CA ILE A 55 -8.57 1.45 17.30
C ILE A 55 -7.18 1.62 16.68
N ILE A 56 -7.10 1.85 15.36
CA ILE A 56 -5.83 2.14 14.67
C ILE A 56 -5.19 3.41 15.23
N GLU A 57 -5.95 4.50 15.37
CA GLU A 57 -5.46 5.75 15.96
C GLU A 57 -4.89 5.54 17.37
N ASP A 58 -5.62 4.79 18.21
CA ASP A 58 -5.20 4.49 19.58
C ASP A 58 -3.91 3.64 19.59
N LYS A 59 -3.78 2.65 18.68
CA LYS A 59 -2.55 1.84 18.54
C LYS A 59 -1.36 2.66 18.03
N VAL A 60 -1.57 3.56 17.06
CA VAL A 60 -0.54 4.50 16.59
C VAL A 60 0.02 5.30 17.77
N ASN A 61 -0.86 5.86 18.61
CA ASN A 61 -0.47 6.65 19.79
C ASN A 61 0.24 5.80 20.84
N GLN A 62 -0.26 4.57 21.11
CA GLN A 62 0.34 3.62 22.08
C GLN A 62 1.75 3.21 21.68
N LEU A 63 2.04 3.08 20.38
CA LEU A 63 3.37 2.74 19.85
C LEU A 63 4.31 3.95 19.74
N GLY A 64 3.87 5.14 20.21
CA GLY A 64 4.67 6.36 20.19
C GLY A 64 4.86 6.96 18.80
N ALA A 65 4.03 6.56 17.84
CA ALA A 65 4.01 7.10 16.49
C ALA A 65 2.96 8.21 16.35
N LYS A 66 2.89 8.81 15.16
CA LYS A 66 1.82 9.73 14.75
C LYS A 66 1.19 9.20 13.47
N SER A 67 -0.14 9.34 13.33
CA SER A 67 -0.78 9.09 12.05
C SER A 67 -0.28 10.12 11.02
N ALA A 68 0.10 9.64 9.84
CA ALA A 68 0.51 10.48 8.73
C ALA A 68 -0.68 11.01 7.92
N THR A 69 -1.82 10.33 8.02
CA THR A 69 -3.02 10.64 7.24
C THR A 69 -3.87 11.73 7.88
N ILE A 70 -3.96 11.81 9.22
CA ILE A 70 -4.73 12.86 9.91
C ILE A 70 -4.16 14.23 9.59
N GLY A 71 -4.99 15.09 8.98
CA GLY A 71 -4.64 16.44 8.53
C GLY A 71 -3.97 16.50 7.15
N TYR A 72 -3.58 15.35 6.56
CA TYR A 72 -2.97 15.34 5.24
C TYR A 72 -4.00 15.73 4.18
N LYS A 73 -3.78 16.88 3.51
CA LYS A 73 -4.70 17.46 2.51
C LYS A 73 -6.17 17.51 2.96
N GLY A 74 -6.39 17.66 4.28
CA GLY A 74 -7.74 17.74 4.85
C GLY A 74 -8.38 16.40 5.20
N TYR A 75 -7.66 15.27 5.08
CA TYR A 75 -8.15 13.96 5.53
C TYR A 75 -8.18 13.87 7.06
N ASN A 76 -9.22 13.29 7.66
CA ASN A 76 -9.46 13.38 9.10
C ASN A 76 -9.45 12.04 9.84
N HIS A 77 -8.95 10.99 9.21
CA HIS A 77 -8.92 9.64 9.77
C HIS A 77 -7.49 9.10 9.86
N ALA A 78 -7.25 8.13 10.75
CA ALA A 78 -5.94 7.54 10.97
C ALA A 78 -5.56 6.49 9.92
N SER A 79 -6.53 6.02 9.13
CA SER A 79 -6.38 5.01 8.10
C SER A 79 -7.32 5.25 6.93
N CYS A 80 -7.04 4.63 5.79
CA CYS A 80 -8.03 4.44 4.73
C CYS A 80 -8.59 3.03 4.84
N ILE A 81 -9.93 2.88 4.77
CA ILE A 81 -10.60 1.56 4.83
C ILE A 81 -11.51 1.39 3.62
N SER A 82 -11.04 0.59 2.68
CA SER A 82 -11.64 0.44 1.35
C SER A 82 -12.37 -0.89 1.23
N THR A 83 -13.73 -0.88 1.26
CA THR A 83 -14.56 -2.08 1.29
C THR A 83 -15.06 -2.48 -0.10
N ASN A 84 -14.95 -3.76 -0.45
CA ASN A 84 -15.51 -4.40 -1.64
C ASN A 84 -15.10 -3.73 -2.97
N HIS A 85 -15.94 -2.87 -3.52
CA HIS A 85 -15.71 -2.16 -4.78
C HIS A 85 -15.00 -0.81 -4.61
N VAL A 86 -14.66 -0.44 -3.40
CA VAL A 86 -13.79 0.70 -3.12
C VAL A 86 -12.35 0.28 -3.43
N VAL A 87 -11.70 1.01 -4.33
CA VAL A 87 -10.36 0.72 -4.83
C VAL A 87 -9.30 1.14 -3.80
N CYS A 88 -9.37 2.41 -3.38
CA CYS A 88 -8.47 3.00 -2.39
C CYS A 88 -9.09 4.25 -1.77
N HIS A 89 -8.43 4.79 -0.74
CA HIS A 89 -8.80 6.01 -0.03
C HIS A 89 -10.24 6.00 0.53
N GLY A 90 -10.77 4.81 0.86
CA GLY A 90 -12.07 4.67 1.49
C GLY A 90 -12.11 5.38 2.83
N ILE A 91 -13.09 6.27 3.03
CA ILE A 91 -13.25 7.00 4.30
C ILE A 91 -13.96 6.09 5.31
N PRO A 92 -13.39 5.90 6.52
CA PRO A 92 -14.06 5.21 7.61
C PRO A 92 -15.46 5.78 7.91
N SER A 93 -16.42 4.91 8.18
CA SER A 93 -17.82 5.31 8.37
C SER A 93 -18.54 4.39 9.38
N ASP A 94 -19.73 4.78 9.83
CA ASP A 94 -20.55 3.99 10.73
C ASP A 94 -21.26 2.81 10.06
N LYS A 95 -21.06 2.65 8.74
CA LYS A 95 -21.59 1.50 8.00
C LYS A 95 -21.01 0.22 8.56
N LYS A 96 -21.92 -0.71 8.91
CA LYS A 96 -21.54 -2.00 9.47
C LYS A 96 -21.05 -2.95 8.39
N LEU A 97 -19.94 -3.63 8.65
CA LEU A 97 -19.45 -4.73 7.83
C LEU A 97 -20.47 -5.86 7.82
N LYS A 98 -20.60 -6.52 6.68
CA LYS A 98 -21.45 -7.68 6.46
C LYS A 98 -20.60 -8.95 6.34
N ASP A 99 -21.22 -10.10 6.57
CA ASP A 99 -20.58 -11.38 6.31
C ASP A 99 -20.16 -11.48 4.83
N GLY A 100 -18.89 -11.77 4.60
CA GLY A 100 -18.28 -11.84 3.28
C GLY A 100 -17.74 -10.52 2.71
N ASP A 101 -17.84 -9.39 3.44
CA ASP A 101 -17.17 -8.17 3.02
C ASP A 101 -15.65 -8.35 3.07
N ILE A 102 -14.99 -7.90 2.00
CA ILE A 102 -13.52 -7.76 1.96
C ILE A 102 -13.17 -6.30 2.11
N LEU A 103 -12.06 -6.00 2.78
CA LEU A 103 -11.62 -4.62 2.94
C LEU A 103 -10.10 -4.52 2.93
N ASN A 104 -9.59 -3.51 2.24
CA ASN A 104 -8.22 -3.06 2.42
C ASN A 104 -8.19 -2.10 3.61
N ILE A 105 -7.23 -2.27 4.51
CA ILE A 105 -6.89 -1.32 5.57
C ILE A 105 -5.48 -0.85 5.28
N ASP A 106 -5.35 0.46 5.13
CA ASP A 106 -4.13 1.17 4.76
C ASP A 106 -3.73 2.10 5.91
N VAL A 107 -2.50 1.92 6.39
CA VAL A 107 -1.97 2.60 7.56
C VAL A 107 -0.62 3.22 7.26
N THR A 108 -0.56 4.54 7.36
CA THR A 108 0.69 5.29 7.29
C THR A 108 0.99 5.96 8.63
N VAL A 109 2.16 5.70 9.16
CA VAL A 109 2.64 6.30 10.41
C VAL A 109 3.89 7.14 10.21
N ILE A 110 4.08 8.11 11.12
CA ILE A 110 5.34 8.84 11.28
C ILE A 110 5.97 8.36 12.58
N PHE A 111 7.15 7.72 12.47
CA PHE A 111 7.90 7.26 13.63
C PHE A 111 9.37 7.74 13.53
N GLU A 112 9.86 8.45 14.54
CA GLU A 112 11.20 9.07 14.54
C GLU A 112 11.50 9.92 13.27
N GLY A 113 10.44 10.53 12.69
CA GLY A 113 10.53 11.34 11.47
C GLY A 113 10.61 10.56 10.16
N TRP A 114 10.36 9.23 10.18
CA TRP A 114 10.24 8.36 9.03
C TRP A 114 8.79 7.96 8.79
N TYR A 115 8.41 7.82 7.52
CA TYR A 115 7.08 7.37 7.11
C TYR A 115 7.09 5.87 6.85
N GLY A 116 6.31 5.11 7.62
CA GLY A 116 6.06 3.70 7.38
C GLY A 116 4.66 3.53 6.79
N ASP A 117 4.57 3.00 5.59
CA ASP A 117 3.35 2.93 4.79
C ASP A 117 3.10 1.51 4.30
N THR A 118 1.92 0.97 4.58
CA THR A 118 1.56 -0.40 4.19
C THR A 118 0.07 -0.65 4.29
N SER A 119 -0.44 -1.51 3.41
CA SER A 119 -1.84 -1.94 3.44
C SER A 119 -2.02 -3.44 3.25
N ARG A 120 -3.12 -3.99 3.79
CA ARG A 120 -3.49 -5.39 3.66
C ARG A 120 -4.99 -5.56 3.45
N MET A 121 -5.34 -6.71 2.86
CA MET A 121 -6.73 -7.14 2.77
C MET A 121 -7.14 -7.93 4.01
N PHE A 122 -8.34 -7.65 4.49
CA PHE A 122 -9.01 -8.36 5.59
C PHE A 122 -10.39 -8.83 5.13
N VAL A 123 -10.97 -9.76 5.89
CA VAL A 123 -12.26 -10.36 5.58
C VAL A 123 -13.16 -10.33 6.81
N ALA A 124 -14.38 -9.84 6.66
CA ALA A 124 -15.40 -9.90 7.69
C ALA A 124 -16.25 -11.19 7.50
N GLY A 125 -16.01 -12.21 8.32
CA GLY A 125 -16.74 -13.47 8.27
C GLY A 125 -16.32 -14.42 7.16
N ASN A 126 -17.27 -14.94 6.37
CA ASN A 126 -17.04 -16.02 5.41
C ASN A 126 -16.64 -15.52 4.04
N LEU A 127 -15.48 -15.91 3.55
CA LEU A 127 -14.94 -15.50 2.26
C LEU A 127 -15.51 -16.35 1.12
N ASN A 128 -16.00 -15.71 0.05
CA ASN A 128 -16.38 -16.42 -1.16
C ASN A 128 -15.18 -16.65 -2.08
N ARG A 129 -15.22 -17.72 -2.90
CA ARG A 129 -14.11 -18.14 -3.78
C ARG A 129 -13.61 -17.05 -4.77
N LYS A 130 -14.50 -16.16 -5.22
CA LYS A 130 -14.09 -15.10 -6.16
C LYS A 130 -13.28 -14.03 -5.46
N ALA A 131 -13.71 -13.64 -4.25
CA ALA A 131 -13.00 -12.67 -3.43
C ALA A 131 -11.67 -13.26 -2.92
N GLU A 132 -11.66 -14.52 -2.49
CA GLU A 132 -10.43 -15.24 -2.10
C GLU A 132 -9.40 -15.23 -3.23
N ARG A 133 -9.82 -15.59 -4.44
CA ARG A 133 -8.94 -15.58 -5.60
C ARG A 133 -8.44 -14.17 -5.94
N LEU A 134 -9.28 -13.13 -5.81
CA LEU A 134 -8.87 -11.74 -6.02
C LEU A 134 -7.80 -11.34 -5.02
N ILE A 135 -8.02 -11.60 -3.74
CA ILE A 135 -7.07 -11.30 -2.66
C ILE A 135 -5.73 -12.01 -2.93
N GLN A 136 -5.75 -13.31 -3.23
CA GLN A 136 -4.53 -14.07 -3.50
C GLN A 136 -3.78 -13.54 -4.73
N VAL A 137 -4.48 -13.29 -5.85
CA VAL A 137 -3.84 -12.77 -7.07
C VAL A 137 -3.25 -11.38 -6.82
N THR A 138 -3.91 -10.53 -6.04
CA THR A 138 -3.39 -9.20 -5.72
C THR A 138 -2.14 -9.27 -4.86
N HIS A 139 -2.13 -10.15 -3.86
CA HIS A 139 -0.96 -10.40 -3.02
C HIS A 139 0.22 -10.92 -3.87
N ASP A 140 -0.02 -11.95 -4.68
CA ASP A 140 1.04 -12.52 -5.52
C ASP A 140 1.56 -11.49 -6.54
N ALA A 141 0.67 -10.63 -7.09
CA ALA A 141 1.06 -9.57 -8.00
C ALA A 141 1.99 -8.54 -7.35
N LEU A 142 1.75 -8.18 -6.07
CA LEU A 142 2.66 -7.33 -5.30
C LEU A 142 4.06 -7.95 -5.27
N PHE A 143 4.17 -9.23 -4.90
CA PHE A 143 5.47 -9.92 -4.83
C PHE A 143 6.12 -10.10 -6.19
N LYS A 144 5.35 -10.28 -7.29
CA LYS A 144 5.91 -10.25 -8.65
C LYS A 144 6.56 -8.91 -8.98
N GLY A 145 6.02 -7.81 -8.51
CA GLY A 145 6.65 -6.49 -8.63
C GLY A 145 7.90 -6.35 -7.77
N ILE A 146 7.83 -6.79 -6.50
CA ILE A 146 8.95 -6.70 -5.55
C ILE A 146 10.15 -7.54 -6.01
N GLU A 147 9.95 -8.74 -6.54
CA GLU A 147 11.01 -9.63 -7.06
C GLU A 147 11.86 -8.99 -8.19
N ILE A 148 11.34 -7.95 -8.87
CA ILE A 148 12.05 -7.21 -9.92
C ILE A 148 13.02 -6.17 -9.34
N VAL A 149 12.84 -5.77 -8.07
CA VAL A 149 13.57 -4.65 -7.47
C VAL A 149 15.04 -5.01 -7.25
N ARG A 150 15.90 -4.34 -8.01
CA ARG A 150 17.36 -4.37 -7.86
C ARG A 150 17.98 -3.21 -8.65
N PRO A 151 19.19 -2.79 -8.34
CA PRO A 151 19.88 -1.78 -9.13
C PRO A 151 19.94 -2.15 -10.62
N GLY A 152 19.62 -1.19 -11.49
CA GLY A 152 19.61 -1.36 -12.94
C GLY A 152 18.29 -1.82 -13.57
N SER A 153 17.39 -2.46 -12.83
CA SER A 153 15.98 -2.62 -13.26
C SER A 153 15.31 -1.25 -13.40
N THR A 154 14.16 -1.20 -14.04
CA THR A 154 13.40 0.05 -14.22
C THR A 154 12.03 -0.02 -13.55
N PHE A 155 11.40 1.12 -13.27
CA PHE A 155 10.02 1.15 -12.78
C PHE A 155 9.05 0.51 -13.78
N GLY A 156 9.33 0.58 -15.10
CA GLY A 156 8.55 -0.10 -16.12
C GLY A 156 8.63 -1.63 -16.04
N ASP A 157 9.74 -2.19 -15.56
CA ASP A 157 9.89 -3.64 -15.34
C ASP A 157 8.99 -4.09 -14.19
N ILE A 158 8.92 -3.33 -13.08
CA ILE A 158 8.02 -3.58 -11.95
C ILE A 158 6.57 -3.58 -12.42
N GLY A 159 6.15 -2.50 -13.07
CA GLY A 159 4.77 -2.36 -13.56
C GLY A 159 4.39 -3.44 -14.57
N HIS A 160 5.31 -3.82 -15.46
CA HIS A 160 5.09 -4.90 -16.42
C HIS A 160 4.88 -6.26 -15.74
N ALA A 161 5.72 -6.61 -14.78
CA ALA A 161 5.63 -7.89 -14.06
C ALA A 161 4.28 -8.02 -13.33
N ILE A 162 3.84 -6.94 -12.66
CA ILE A 162 2.53 -6.89 -11.99
C ILE A 162 1.40 -7.04 -13.01
N GLN A 163 1.41 -6.22 -14.06
CA GLN A 163 0.36 -6.21 -15.08
C GLN A 163 0.24 -7.56 -15.78
N GLU A 164 1.35 -8.12 -16.24
CA GLU A 164 1.36 -9.42 -16.93
C GLU A 164 0.77 -10.52 -16.06
N PHE A 165 1.14 -10.57 -14.77
CA PHE A 165 0.63 -11.55 -13.84
C PHE A 165 -0.88 -11.39 -13.60
N VAL A 166 -1.36 -10.17 -13.36
CA VAL A 166 -2.77 -9.87 -13.11
C VAL A 166 -3.64 -10.20 -14.34
N GLU A 167 -3.21 -9.75 -15.54
CA GLU A 167 -3.95 -9.98 -16.79
C GLU A 167 -3.99 -11.47 -17.19
N LYS A 168 -2.92 -12.24 -16.96
CA LYS A 168 -2.92 -13.72 -17.09
C LYS A 168 -3.96 -14.38 -16.18
N ASN A 169 -4.24 -13.77 -15.03
CA ASN A 169 -5.29 -14.23 -14.12
C ASN A 169 -6.69 -13.71 -14.48
N ARG A 170 -6.86 -13.04 -15.64
CA ARG A 170 -8.12 -12.45 -16.14
C ARG A 170 -8.72 -11.42 -15.19
N MET A 171 -7.86 -10.64 -14.57
CA MET A 171 -8.18 -9.47 -13.74
C MET A 171 -7.56 -8.23 -14.35
N SER A 172 -7.86 -7.04 -13.84
CA SER A 172 -7.31 -5.79 -14.36
C SER A 172 -6.57 -5.00 -13.29
N VAL A 173 -5.49 -4.34 -13.70
CA VAL A 173 -4.73 -3.41 -12.87
C VAL A 173 -5.34 -2.02 -12.99
N VAL A 174 -5.59 -1.36 -11.87
CA VAL A 174 -6.02 0.04 -11.82
C VAL A 174 -4.89 0.92 -12.34
N ARG A 175 -5.24 1.95 -13.14
CA ARG A 175 -4.28 2.85 -13.80
C ARG A 175 -4.30 4.28 -13.29
N ASP A 176 -5.31 4.65 -12.50
CA ASP A 176 -5.53 6.00 -12.02
C ASP A 176 -4.71 6.33 -10.75
N PHE A 177 -4.14 5.32 -10.11
CA PHE A 177 -3.33 5.41 -8.90
C PHE A 177 -2.02 4.66 -9.07
N CYS A 178 -1.03 5.01 -8.24
CA CYS A 178 0.31 4.44 -8.30
C CYS A 178 0.98 4.49 -6.93
N GLY A 179 2.02 3.69 -6.75
CA GLY A 179 2.95 3.83 -5.64
C GLY A 179 3.80 5.09 -5.76
N HIS A 180 4.52 5.42 -4.72
CA HIS A 180 5.24 6.67 -4.60
C HIS A 180 6.54 6.52 -3.80
N GLY A 181 7.46 7.46 -4.00
CA GLY A 181 8.61 7.60 -3.12
C GLY A 181 8.17 8.03 -1.73
N LEU A 182 8.87 7.55 -0.71
CA LEU A 182 8.66 7.94 0.68
C LEU A 182 10.00 8.01 1.43
N GLY A 183 9.95 8.21 2.73
CA GLY A 183 11.15 8.30 3.59
C GLY A 183 10.95 9.34 4.67
N ARG A 184 11.47 10.55 4.47
CA ARG A 184 11.25 11.71 5.35
C ARG A 184 10.03 12.56 4.95
N VAL A 185 9.34 12.16 3.91
CA VAL A 185 8.10 12.78 3.43
C VAL A 185 7.11 11.69 3.04
N PHE A 186 5.81 11.97 3.12
CA PHE A 186 4.76 10.99 2.84
C PHE A 186 4.76 10.59 1.35
N HIS A 187 4.67 11.55 0.46
CA HIS A 187 4.65 11.33 -0.98
C HIS A 187 5.76 12.12 -1.66
N ALA A 188 6.63 11.43 -2.33
CA ALA A 188 7.75 11.98 -3.09
C ALA A 188 7.87 11.30 -4.47
N PRO A 189 8.65 11.82 -5.41
CA PRO A 189 9.07 11.02 -6.56
C PRO A 189 9.82 9.77 -6.10
N PRO A 190 9.69 8.66 -6.85
CA PRO A 190 9.02 8.51 -8.14
C PRO A 190 7.53 8.18 -8.01
N ASN A 191 6.78 8.24 -9.13
CA ASN A 191 5.54 7.51 -9.28
C ASN A 191 5.85 6.08 -9.72
N VAL A 192 5.33 5.09 -8.99
CA VAL A 192 5.53 3.67 -9.23
C VAL A 192 4.25 3.08 -9.85
N LEU A 193 4.19 3.03 -11.17
CA LEU A 193 3.04 2.49 -11.87
C LEU A 193 3.02 0.96 -11.76
N HIS A 194 1.82 0.38 -11.58
CA HIS A 194 1.62 -1.07 -11.51
C HIS A 194 1.32 -1.70 -12.88
N TYR A 195 1.61 -0.97 -13.94
CA TYR A 195 1.56 -1.38 -15.34
C TYR A 195 2.72 -0.71 -16.10
N GLY A 196 3.14 -1.28 -17.22
CA GLY A 196 4.25 -0.69 -17.95
C GLY A 196 4.81 -1.57 -19.06
N ARG A 197 5.96 -1.16 -19.54
CA ARG A 197 6.74 -1.88 -20.56
C ARG A 197 8.15 -2.15 -20.04
N PRO A 198 8.72 -3.34 -20.29
CA PRO A 198 10.08 -3.67 -19.87
C PRO A 198 11.10 -2.63 -20.34
N GLY A 199 12.04 -2.30 -19.46
CA GLY A 199 13.15 -1.41 -19.73
C GLY A 199 12.77 0.09 -19.84
N THR A 200 11.54 0.48 -19.49
CA THR A 200 11.09 1.87 -19.55
C THR A 200 11.06 2.54 -18.17
N GLY A 201 11.12 3.88 -18.17
CA GLY A 201 11.14 4.68 -16.95
C GLY A 201 12.51 4.80 -16.32
N THR A 202 12.57 5.39 -15.13
CA THR A 202 13.83 5.60 -14.41
C THR A 202 14.40 4.26 -13.95
N ARG A 203 15.73 4.14 -14.02
CA ARG A 203 16.44 2.98 -13.45
C ARG A 203 16.48 3.07 -11.95
N LEU A 204 16.34 1.90 -11.31
CA LEU A 204 16.49 1.77 -9.87
C LEU A 204 17.96 1.92 -9.47
N GLU A 205 18.19 2.70 -8.42
CA GLU A 205 19.50 2.95 -7.84
C GLU A 205 19.45 2.58 -6.33
N GLU A 206 20.59 2.10 -5.81
CA GLU A 206 20.75 1.84 -4.35
C GLU A 206 20.34 3.09 -3.55
N GLY A 207 19.60 2.90 -2.48
CA GLY A 207 19.12 3.97 -1.62
C GLY A 207 17.78 4.58 -2.01
N MET A 208 17.15 4.19 -3.11
CA MET A 208 15.77 4.60 -3.40
C MET A 208 14.79 3.93 -2.44
N PHE A 209 13.84 4.72 -1.90
CA PHE A 209 12.71 4.22 -1.11
C PHE A 209 11.38 4.55 -1.80
N PHE A 210 10.50 3.57 -1.93
CA PHE A 210 9.19 3.75 -2.58
C PHE A 210 8.20 2.65 -2.14
N THR A 211 6.91 2.88 -2.42
CA THR A 211 5.87 1.87 -2.24
C THR A 211 5.61 1.09 -3.53
N ILE A 212 5.24 -0.17 -3.38
CA ILE A 212 4.60 -0.99 -4.42
C ILE A 212 3.25 -1.42 -3.84
N GLU A 213 2.15 -1.03 -4.52
CA GLU A 213 0.80 -1.08 -3.96
C GLU A 213 -0.27 -1.40 -5.02
N PRO A 214 -0.16 -2.51 -5.75
CA PRO A 214 -1.06 -2.81 -6.85
C PRO A 214 -2.52 -2.91 -6.38
N MET A 215 -3.39 -2.16 -7.05
CA MET A 215 -4.84 -2.25 -6.95
C MET A 215 -5.34 -3.09 -8.11
N VAL A 216 -6.03 -4.19 -7.79
CA VAL A 216 -6.51 -5.17 -8.77
C VAL A 216 -8.03 -5.29 -8.70
N ASN A 217 -8.70 -5.23 -9.86
CA ASN A 217 -10.14 -5.36 -9.98
C ASN A 217 -10.53 -6.70 -10.60
N LEU A 218 -11.61 -7.33 -10.12
CA LEU A 218 -12.24 -8.48 -10.79
C LEU A 218 -12.86 -8.10 -12.14
N GLY A 219 -13.22 -6.84 -12.31
CA GLY A 219 -13.83 -6.28 -13.51
C GLY A 219 -12.87 -5.43 -14.32
N ARG A 220 -13.36 -4.26 -14.76
CA ARG A 220 -12.61 -3.33 -15.59
C ARG A 220 -11.66 -2.44 -14.77
N PRO A 221 -10.60 -1.90 -15.38
CA PRO A 221 -9.62 -1.08 -14.67
C PRO A 221 -10.10 0.33 -14.29
N GLU A 222 -11.16 0.84 -14.93
CA GLU A 222 -11.59 2.22 -14.76
C GLU A 222 -12.19 2.49 -13.39
N THR A 223 -11.80 3.62 -12.81
CA THR A 223 -12.28 4.07 -11.51
C THR A 223 -13.18 5.30 -11.62
N LYS A 224 -13.81 5.65 -10.52
CA LYS A 224 -14.56 6.87 -10.32
C LYS A 224 -14.30 7.42 -8.93
N LEU A 225 -13.91 8.69 -8.85
CA LEU A 225 -13.82 9.40 -7.58
C LEU A 225 -15.23 9.82 -7.13
N LEU A 226 -15.55 9.61 -5.86
CA LEU A 226 -16.81 10.04 -5.27
C LEU A 226 -16.79 11.53 -4.91
N SER A 227 -17.96 12.07 -4.55
CA SER A 227 -18.13 13.50 -4.22
C SER A 227 -17.44 13.93 -2.92
N ASP A 228 -17.02 12.99 -2.10
CA ASP A 228 -16.21 13.26 -0.89
C ASP A 228 -14.75 13.69 -1.22
N GLY A 229 -14.35 13.57 -2.49
CA GLY A 229 -13.04 13.98 -2.98
C GLY A 229 -11.91 12.99 -2.67
N TRP A 230 -12.20 11.86 -2.01
CA TRP A 230 -11.21 10.85 -1.59
C TRP A 230 -11.52 9.46 -2.12
N THR A 231 -12.72 8.95 -1.87
CA THR A 231 -13.09 7.56 -2.13
C THR A 231 -13.09 7.25 -3.63
N ALA A 232 -12.18 6.39 -4.06
CA ALA A 232 -12.16 5.86 -5.42
C ALA A 232 -12.88 4.51 -5.48
N VAL A 233 -13.79 4.33 -6.44
CA VAL A 233 -14.56 3.09 -6.62
C VAL A 233 -14.42 2.56 -8.03
N THR A 234 -14.59 1.24 -8.22
CA THR A 234 -14.68 0.66 -9.56
C THR A 234 -15.94 1.14 -10.26
N ARG A 235 -15.86 1.51 -11.54
CA ARG A 235 -17.04 2.00 -12.31
C ARG A 235 -18.10 0.94 -12.50
N ASP A 236 -17.71 -0.31 -12.63
CA ASP A 236 -18.59 -1.46 -12.84
C ASP A 236 -19.05 -2.13 -11.54
N LYS A 237 -18.67 -1.59 -10.38
CA LYS A 237 -18.95 -2.11 -9.04
C LYS A 237 -18.36 -3.51 -8.78
N ALA A 238 -17.39 -3.95 -9.59
CA ALA A 238 -16.65 -5.17 -9.33
C ALA A 238 -15.80 -5.03 -8.06
N LEU A 239 -15.51 -6.15 -7.40
CA LEU A 239 -14.60 -6.17 -6.24
C LEU A 239 -13.21 -5.69 -6.65
N SER A 240 -12.57 -4.96 -5.74
CA SER A 240 -11.18 -4.53 -5.80
C SER A 240 -10.41 -5.00 -4.59
N ALA A 241 -9.12 -5.26 -4.74
CA ALA A 241 -8.21 -5.57 -3.66
C ALA A 241 -6.89 -4.81 -3.84
N GLN A 242 -6.21 -4.54 -2.74
CA GLN A 242 -4.90 -3.89 -2.70
C GLN A 242 -4.05 -4.51 -1.60
N PHE A 243 -2.77 -4.67 -1.87
CA PHE A 243 -1.73 -4.89 -0.88
C PHE A 243 -0.60 -3.92 -1.14
N GLU A 244 0.12 -3.55 -0.09
CA GLU A 244 1.20 -2.60 -0.20
C GLU A 244 2.36 -2.94 0.72
N HIS A 245 3.57 -2.70 0.20
CA HIS A 245 4.79 -2.65 0.98
C HIS A 245 5.65 -1.45 0.64
N SER A 246 6.30 -0.89 1.66
CA SER A 246 7.41 0.05 1.50
C SER A 246 8.71 -0.70 1.30
N ILE A 247 9.46 -0.32 0.27
CA ILE A 247 10.64 -1.02 -0.25
C ILE A 247 11.85 -0.08 -0.25
N GLY A 248 13.01 -0.62 0.10
CA GLY A 248 14.31 0.02 -0.11
C GLY A 248 15.17 -0.76 -1.09
N VAL A 249 15.78 -0.08 -2.05
CA VAL A 249 16.71 -0.69 -3.02
C VAL A 249 18.09 -0.82 -2.37
N THR A 250 18.59 -2.05 -2.25
CA THR A 250 19.94 -2.35 -1.75
C THR A 250 20.96 -2.39 -2.89
N ASN A 251 22.22 -2.65 -2.59
CA ASN A 251 23.28 -2.75 -3.59
C ASN A 251 23.10 -3.93 -4.58
N ASP A 252 22.31 -4.94 -4.24
CA ASP A 252 22.13 -6.19 -5.00
C ASP A 252 20.68 -6.66 -5.13
N GLY A 253 19.74 -5.98 -4.45
CA GLY A 253 18.32 -6.36 -4.43
C GLY A 253 17.46 -5.33 -3.73
N PHE A 254 16.71 -5.78 -2.73
CA PHE A 254 15.77 -4.95 -1.98
C PHE A 254 15.63 -5.39 -0.52
N GLU A 255 15.11 -4.48 0.30
CA GLU A 255 14.57 -4.78 1.63
C GLU A 255 13.10 -4.33 1.70
N ILE A 256 12.26 -5.12 2.38
CA ILE A 256 10.88 -4.76 2.66
C ILE A 256 10.82 -4.21 4.08
N PHE A 257 10.45 -2.94 4.25
CA PHE A 257 10.41 -2.28 5.55
C PHE A 257 9.19 -2.66 6.39
N THR A 258 8.13 -3.14 5.74
CA THR A 258 6.79 -3.33 6.32
C THR A 258 6.39 -4.81 6.44
N LEU A 259 7.36 -5.71 6.60
CA LEU A 259 7.08 -7.11 6.87
C LEU A 259 6.35 -7.28 8.23
N SER A 260 5.43 -8.24 8.27
CA SER A 260 4.68 -8.59 9.48
C SER A 260 5.60 -9.07 10.59
N PRO A 261 5.63 -8.41 11.77
CA PRO A 261 6.35 -8.91 12.94
C PRO A 261 5.84 -10.26 13.46
N LYS A 262 4.59 -10.62 13.17
CA LYS A 262 3.97 -11.90 13.55
C LYS A 262 4.07 -12.97 12.44
N ASN A 263 4.88 -12.72 11.39
CA ASN A 263 5.04 -13.62 10.24
C ASN A 263 3.72 -13.92 9.48
N MET A 264 2.81 -12.97 9.45
CA MET A 264 1.56 -13.06 8.70
C MET A 264 1.83 -12.69 7.23
N PHE A 265 2.48 -13.58 6.47
CA PHE A 265 2.96 -13.29 5.11
C PHE A 265 2.00 -13.71 3.99
N HIS A 266 0.93 -14.41 4.32
CA HIS A 266 -0.05 -14.86 3.32
C HIS A 266 -1.48 -14.50 3.74
N PRO A 267 -2.34 -14.04 2.82
CA PRO A 267 -3.77 -13.95 3.08
C PRO A 267 -4.36 -15.38 3.08
N THR A 268 -5.38 -15.70 3.85
CA THR A 268 -6.13 -14.82 4.75
C THR A 268 -5.59 -14.98 6.16
N TYR A 269 -5.51 -13.85 6.86
CA TYR A 269 -4.91 -13.79 8.19
C TYR A 269 -5.95 -14.03 9.28
#